data_319c6aa20c681090d77b0d10bcd5bd68
#
_entry.id   319c6aa20c681090d77b0d10bcd5bd68
#
_cell.length_a   1.000
_cell.length_b   1.000
_cell.length_c   1.000
_cell.angle_alpha   90.00
_cell.angle_beta   90.00
_cell.angle_gamma   90.00
#
_symmetry.space_group_name_H-M   'P 1'
#
loop_
_entity.id
_entity.type
_entity.pdbx_description
1 polymer ?
#
loop_
_entity_poly.entity_id
_entity_poly.type
_entity_poly.pdbx_seq_one_letter_code
_entity_poly.pdbx_strand_id
1 'polypeptide(L)'
;MTENTKDPEGWSARALAMLRAVAQGRAEITVSLEPDLYVDGLPCSDQSTAHRLAHAGLIRLPDGGVPGGRVPAELSETGQDLLEPLASAA
;
A
#
# COMPACT_ATOMS: atom_id res chain seq x y z
N MET A 1 20.18 1.46 16.10
CA MET A 1 19.54 1.49 15.85
C MET A 1 18.68 1.50 15.60
N THR A 2 18.29 1.43 15.64
CA THR A 2 17.41 1.29 15.50
C THR A 2 16.64 1.25 14.99
N GLU A 3 16.24 1.06 14.58
CA GLU A 3 15.41 1.11 14.09
C GLU A 3 14.62 0.53 14.21
N ASN A 4 14.33 0.16 14.73
CA ASN A 4 13.47 -0.33 14.94
C ASN A 4 12.12 -0.21 14.82
N THR A 5 11.61 0.45 14.34
CA THR A 5 10.21 0.76 14.06
C THR A 5 9.64 0.02 12.87
N LYS A 6 10.34 -0.95 12.40
CA LYS A 6 9.95 -1.68 11.19
C LYS A 6 9.64 -3.11 11.50
N ASP A 7 8.57 -3.62 10.90
CA ASP A 7 8.21 -5.02 10.91
C ASP A 7 6.86 -5.19 10.24
N PRO A 8 6.56 -6.37 9.76
CA PRO A 8 7.53 -7.40 9.44
C PRO A 8 8.26 -7.05 8.16
N GLU A 9 9.31 -7.74 7.82
CA GLU A 9 10.03 -7.55 6.58
C GLU A 9 10.61 -6.14 6.42
N GLY A 10 10.78 -5.43 7.53
CA GLY A 10 11.36 -4.10 7.48
C GLY A 10 10.38 -2.96 7.21
N TRP A 11 9.10 -3.23 7.18
CA TRP A 11 8.10 -2.19 6.94
C TRP A 11 7.59 -1.60 8.24
N SER A 12 7.34 -0.30 8.25
CA SER A 12 6.85 0.41 9.41
C SER A 12 5.39 0.09 9.68
N ALA A 13 4.94 0.43 10.88
CA ALA A 13 3.52 0.28 11.25
C ALA A 13 2.63 1.09 10.31
N ARG A 14 3.10 2.27 9.89
CA ARG A 14 2.35 3.11 8.96
C ARG A 14 2.20 2.42 7.61
N ALA A 15 3.28 1.81 7.11
CA ALA A 15 3.22 1.10 5.85
C ALA A 15 2.24 -0.07 5.92
N LEU A 16 2.26 -0.79 7.03
CA LEU A 16 1.34 -1.91 7.21
C LEU A 16 -0.11 -1.44 7.30
N ALA A 17 -0.35 -0.29 7.93
CA ALA A 17 -1.69 0.27 7.98
C ALA A 17 -2.18 0.65 6.58
N MET A 18 -1.29 1.18 5.74
CA MET A 18 -1.64 1.48 4.35
C MET A 18 -2.03 0.21 3.60
N LEU A 19 -1.25 -0.86 3.76
CA LEU A 19 -1.57 -2.12 3.11
C LEU A 19 -2.89 -2.68 3.60
N ARG A 20 -3.19 -2.55 4.88
CA ARG A 20 -4.48 -3.01 5.40
C ARG A 20 -5.63 -2.24 4.78
N ALA A 21 -5.47 -0.92 4.59
CA ALA A 21 -6.52 -0.13 3.95
C ALA A 21 -6.75 -0.61 2.52
N VAL A 22 -5.67 -0.95 1.81
CA VAL A 22 -5.79 -1.51 0.47
C VAL A 22 -6.55 -2.84 0.51
N ALA A 23 -6.19 -3.70 1.47
CA ALA A 23 -6.85 -5.01 1.61
C ALA A 23 -8.33 -4.86 1.93
N GLN A 24 -8.70 -3.79 2.62
CA GLN A 24 -10.09 -3.55 3.00
C GLN A 24 -10.91 -2.88 1.90
N GLY A 25 -10.29 -2.58 0.77
CA GLY A 25 -10.99 -1.94 -0.34
C GLY A 25 -11.23 -0.45 -0.15
N ARG A 26 -10.50 0.17 0.76
CA ARG A 26 -10.68 1.59 1.08
C ARG A 26 -9.69 2.51 0.34
N ALA A 27 -8.79 1.95 -0.45
CA ALA A 27 -7.70 2.72 -1.03
C ALA A 27 -7.81 2.82 -2.54
N GLU A 28 -7.36 3.96 -3.06
CA GLU A 28 -7.18 4.18 -4.48
C GLU A 28 -5.76 4.62 -4.73
N ILE A 29 -5.28 4.41 -5.95
CA ILE A 29 -3.91 4.72 -6.30
C ILE A 29 -3.90 5.40 -7.66
N THR A 30 -2.99 6.36 -7.85
CA THR A 30 -2.93 7.06 -9.14
C THR A 30 -2.17 6.23 -10.16
N VAL A 31 -2.59 6.36 -11.42
CA VAL A 31 -1.93 5.69 -12.54
C VAL A 31 -0.75 6.56 -12.96
N SER A 32 0.41 6.31 -12.36
CA SER A 32 1.60 7.11 -12.62
C SER A 32 2.84 6.31 -12.22
N LEU A 33 4.02 6.84 -12.59
CA LEU A 33 5.29 6.18 -12.23
C LEU A 33 5.59 6.30 -10.74
N GLU A 34 5.08 7.35 -10.10
CA GLU A 34 5.17 7.53 -8.65
C GLU A 34 3.74 7.57 -8.13
N PRO A 35 3.11 6.41 -7.96
CA PRO A 35 1.69 6.41 -7.65
C PRO A 35 1.41 6.93 -6.25
N ASP A 36 0.49 7.87 -6.16
CA ASP A 36 0.01 8.38 -4.88
C ASP A 36 -1.13 7.52 -4.37
N LEU A 37 -1.19 7.36 -3.06
CA LEU A 37 -2.21 6.54 -2.42
C LEU A 37 -3.24 7.42 -1.72
N TYR A 38 -4.51 7.08 -1.93
CA TYR A 38 -5.64 7.74 -1.29
C TYR A 38 -6.37 6.70 -0.46
N VAL A 39 -6.74 7.07 0.76
CA VAL A 39 -7.51 6.19 1.64
C VAL A 39 -8.78 6.93 2.03
N ASP A 40 -9.93 6.29 1.82
CA ASP A 40 -11.24 6.88 2.09
C ASP A 40 -11.40 8.21 1.36
N GLY A 41 -10.82 8.32 0.17
CA GLY A 41 -10.94 9.50 -0.67
C GLY A 41 -9.97 10.62 -0.35
N LEU A 42 -9.10 10.43 0.64
CA LEU A 42 -8.16 11.47 1.05
C LEU A 42 -6.73 11.03 0.77
N PRO A 43 -5.88 11.93 0.28
CA PRO A 43 -4.48 11.57 0.04
C PRO A 43 -3.78 11.26 1.35
N CYS A 44 -2.99 10.21 1.35
CA CYS A 44 -2.16 9.88 2.51
C CYS A 44 -1.13 10.98 2.72
N SER A 45 -0.82 11.27 3.97
CA SER A 45 0.18 12.29 4.27
C SER A 45 1.60 11.81 3.97
N ASP A 46 1.80 10.49 3.93
CA ASP A 46 3.12 9.92 3.71
C ASP A 46 3.19 9.23 2.35
N GLN A 47 3.20 10.04 1.30
CA GLN A 47 3.26 9.49 -0.06
C GLN A 47 4.60 8.82 -0.35
N SER A 48 5.65 9.21 0.34
CA SER A 48 6.93 8.57 0.12
C SER A 48 6.88 7.09 0.52
N THR A 49 6.20 6.75 1.61
CA THR A 49 5.99 5.36 1.98
C THR A 49 5.10 4.65 0.96
N ALA A 50 4.06 5.34 0.49
CA ALA A 50 3.17 4.76 -0.53
C ALA A 50 3.95 4.44 -1.80
N HIS A 51 4.83 5.35 -2.24
CA HIS A 51 5.66 5.10 -3.42
C HIS A 51 6.55 3.87 -3.22
N ARG A 52 7.12 3.73 -2.02
CA ARG A 52 7.98 2.58 -1.73
C ARG A 52 7.20 1.28 -1.74
N LEU A 53 5.96 1.29 -1.25
CA LEU A 53 5.12 0.09 -1.27
C LEU A 53 4.81 -0.33 -2.70
N ALA A 54 4.52 0.65 -3.56
CA ALA A 54 4.23 0.36 -4.96
C ALA A 54 5.48 -0.16 -5.67
N HIS A 55 6.62 0.50 -5.47
CA HIS A 55 7.86 0.08 -6.12
C HIS A 55 8.35 -1.28 -5.62
N ALA A 56 8.02 -1.62 -4.39
CA ALA A 56 8.38 -2.93 -3.85
C ALA A 56 7.46 -4.05 -4.35
N GLY A 57 6.44 -3.69 -5.12
CA GLY A 57 5.53 -4.69 -5.69
C GLY A 57 4.49 -5.21 -4.71
N LEU A 58 4.19 -4.45 -3.66
CA LEU A 58 3.19 -4.86 -2.67
C LEU A 58 1.79 -4.39 -3.02
N ILE A 59 1.70 -3.29 -3.77
CA ILE A 59 0.43 -2.74 -4.24
C ILE A 59 0.49 -2.71 -5.76
N ARG A 60 -0.59 -3.11 -6.39
CA ARG A 60 -0.66 -3.13 -7.85
C ARG A 60 -1.82 -2.27 -8.33
N LEU A 61 -1.69 -1.78 -9.56
CA LEU A 61 -2.74 -1.04 -10.23
C LEU A 61 -3.51 -1.98 -11.13
N PRO A 62 -4.85 -2.00 -11.01
CA PRO A 62 -5.63 -2.77 -11.97
C PRO A 62 -5.51 -2.16 -13.37
N ASP A 63 -5.75 -2.96 -14.39
CA ASP A 63 -5.75 -2.49 -15.76
C ASP A 63 -6.92 -1.53 -16.00
N GLY A 64 -6.77 -0.70 -17.02
CA GLY A 64 -7.87 0.11 -17.50
C GLY A 64 -7.92 1.52 -16.96
N GLY A 65 -6.99 1.91 -16.12
CA GLY A 65 -6.96 3.28 -15.63
C GLY A 65 -6.37 4.23 -16.68
N VAL A 66 -6.72 5.51 -16.56
CA VAL A 66 -6.15 6.54 -17.43
C VAL A 66 -4.99 7.21 -16.70
N PRO A 67 -3.94 7.61 -17.44
CA PRO A 67 -2.80 8.26 -16.81
C PRO A 67 -3.23 9.45 -15.97
N GLY A 68 -2.74 9.50 -14.73
CA GLY A 68 -3.09 10.55 -13.79
C GLY A 68 -4.39 10.35 -13.07
N GLY A 69 -5.21 9.39 -13.49
CA GLY A 69 -6.47 9.10 -12.81
C GLY A 69 -6.26 8.18 -11.64
N ARG A 70 -7.30 7.97 -10.85
CA ARG A 70 -7.26 7.07 -9.69
C ARG A 70 -8.02 5.80 -10.01
N VAL A 71 -7.48 4.68 -9.53
CA VAL A 71 -8.13 3.38 -9.65
C VAL A 71 -8.09 2.73 -8.27
N PRO A 72 -8.99 1.78 -7.99
CA PRO A 72 -8.89 1.04 -6.73
C PRO A 72 -7.53 0.38 -6.63
N ALA A 73 -6.87 0.54 -5.49
CA ALA A 73 -5.60 -0.11 -5.25
C ALA A 73 -5.86 -1.57 -4.87
N GLU A 74 -4.97 -2.45 -5.31
CA GLU A 74 -5.07 -3.88 -5.00
C GLU A 74 -3.76 -4.35 -4.41
N LEU A 75 -3.82 -5.29 -3.47
CA LEU A 75 -2.62 -5.93 -3.00
C LEU A 75 -2.15 -6.95 -4.02
N SER A 76 -0.85 -6.98 -4.23
CA SER A 76 -0.24 -8.09 -4.96
C SER A 76 -0.26 -9.32 -4.06
N GLU A 77 0.08 -10.46 -4.62
CA GLU A 77 0.22 -11.68 -3.83
C GLU A 77 1.25 -11.48 -2.72
N THR A 78 2.36 -10.82 -3.05
CA THR A 78 3.39 -10.53 -2.05
C THR A 78 2.85 -9.62 -0.94
N GLY A 79 2.04 -8.63 -1.31
CA GLY A 79 1.44 -7.76 -0.31
C GLY A 79 0.48 -8.49 0.60
N GLN A 80 -0.29 -9.41 0.04
CA GLN A 80 -1.21 -10.23 0.83
C GLN A 80 -0.43 -11.14 1.78
N ASP A 81 0.65 -11.74 1.29
CA ASP A 81 1.48 -12.62 2.12
C ASP A 81 2.07 -11.86 3.30
N LEU A 82 2.45 -10.61 3.08
CA LEU A 82 3.02 -9.79 4.13
C LEU A 82 2.01 -9.54 5.25
N LEU A 83 0.75 -9.35 4.91
CA LEU A 83 -0.29 -9.07 5.91
C LEU A 83 -0.86 -10.32 6.53
N GLU A 84 -0.79 -11.44 5.85
CA GLU A 84 -1.48 -12.65 6.26
C GLU A 84 -1.10 -13.12 7.66
N PRO A 85 0.17 -13.11 8.05
CA PRO A 85 0.52 -13.51 9.42
C PRO A 85 -0.12 -12.61 10.47
N LEU A 86 -0.25 -11.32 10.18
CA LEU A 86 -0.88 -10.39 11.11
C LEU A 86 -2.37 -10.63 11.23
N ALA A 87 -3.02 -10.92 10.11
CA ALA A 87 -4.44 -11.22 10.11
C ALA A 87 -4.71 -12.54 10.80
N SER A 88 -3.86 -13.53 10.57
CA SER A 88 -4.02 -14.86 11.15
C SER A 88 -3.80 -14.87 12.65
N ALA A 89 -3.05 -13.92 13.16
CA ALA A 89 -2.76 -13.84 14.59
C ALA A 89 -3.95 -13.34 15.40
N ALA A 90 -4.94 -12.83 14.75
CA ALA A 90 -6.11 -12.26 15.43
C ALA A 90 -7.05 -13.34 16.04
#